data_45c2e900bb45146e1a8c3359076407f6
#
_entry.id   45c2e900bb45146e1a8c3359076407f6
#
_cell.length_a   1.000
_cell.length_b   1.000
_cell.length_c   1.000
_cell.angle_alpha   90.00
_cell.angle_beta   90.00
_cell.angle_gamma   90.00
#
_symmetry.space_group_name_H-M   'P 1'
#
loop_
_entity.id
_entity.type
_entity.pdbx_description
1 polymer ?
#
loop_
_entity_poly.entity_id
_entity_poly.type
_entity_poly.pdbx_seq_one_letter_code
_entity_poly.pdbx_strand_id
1 'polypeptide(L)'
;MRLLVTGGSGFLGSRIAKAYQGISPGHEEMDILDWKSIETAFEKIRPEMVVHCAAASDVGWCGQNQEKSWRMNVEGTENIARACGKWKAGLIFCSSDQVYFGSGVREAHKESEELDPSNEYGRQKLEAEKRCLAYCKNSIVLRLSWMYDTVKRMEKEHGNFMLTLMDAVKHGERMAYPVYDYRGITDVRLVVENLEKVFALPSGIYNYGSENGYNTYETVYRLLKEAGLSTKQLEKNEDAFASSPRNIRMDMGKLREHHIDFPDTLSRLISVFPSA
;
A
#
# COMPACT_ATOMS: atom_id res chain seq x y z
N MET A 1 21.15 -2.12 12.09
CA MET A 1 20.81 -1.40 10.82
C MET A 1 20.13 -0.09 11.18
N ARG A 2 20.64 1.05 10.70
CA ARG A 2 20.01 2.36 10.85
C ARG A 2 18.93 2.49 9.79
N LEU A 3 17.69 2.37 10.20
CA LEU A 3 16.50 2.46 9.36
C LEU A 3 15.96 3.89 9.39
N LEU A 4 15.81 4.50 8.21
CA LEU A 4 15.07 5.75 8.03
C LEU A 4 13.70 5.43 7.43
N VAL A 5 12.63 5.97 8.04
CA VAL A 5 11.27 5.79 7.54
C VAL A 5 10.68 7.15 7.20
N THR A 6 10.40 7.41 5.94
CA THR A 6 9.66 8.61 5.54
C THR A 6 8.16 8.38 5.66
N GLY A 7 7.39 9.43 5.90
CA GLY A 7 5.94 9.28 6.09
C GLY A 7 5.55 8.56 7.37
N GLY A 8 6.37 8.70 8.44
CA GLY A 8 6.15 8.04 9.72
C GLY A 8 4.94 8.50 10.51
N SER A 9 4.28 9.57 10.11
CA SER A 9 2.96 9.97 10.62
C SER A 9 1.79 9.30 9.90
N GLY A 10 2.06 8.57 8.79
CA GLY A 10 1.05 7.88 8.00
C GLY A 10 0.71 6.48 8.52
N PHE A 11 -0.32 5.87 7.91
CA PHE A 11 -0.85 4.56 8.30
C PHE A 11 0.22 3.45 8.35
N LEU A 12 0.98 3.26 7.27
CA LEU A 12 2.02 2.23 7.20
C LEU A 12 3.32 2.67 7.88
N GLY A 13 3.79 3.89 7.57
CA GLY A 13 5.09 4.37 8.05
C GLY A 13 5.20 4.41 9.56
N SER A 14 4.15 4.79 10.28
CA SER A 14 4.13 4.80 11.76
C SER A 14 4.28 3.41 12.35
N ARG A 15 3.68 2.40 11.72
CA ARG A 15 3.77 1.01 12.17
C ARG A 15 5.16 0.43 11.94
N ILE A 16 5.76 0.73 10.77
CA ILE A 16 7.14 0.33 10.45
C ILE A 16 8.14 1.00 11.40
N ALA A 17 8.05 2.33 11.56
CA ALA A 17 8.94 3.07 12.44
C ALA A 17 8.89 2.53 13.88
N LYS A 18 7.70 2.20 14.39
CA LYS A 18 7.53 1.61 15.72
C LYS A 18 8.09 0.19 15.82
N ALA A 19 7.79 -0.68 14.83
CA ALA A 19 8.17 -2.09 14.88
C ALA A 19 9.69 -2.29 14.79
N TYR A 20 10.35 -1.49 13.98
CA TYR A 20 11.79 -1.60 13.70
C TYR A 20 12.64 -0.53 14.39
N GLN A 21 12.06 0.27 15.29
CA GLN A 21 12.74 1.39 15.95
C GLN A 21 13.40 2.33 14.92
N GLY A 22 12.73 2.52 13.79
CA GLY A 22 13.22 3.34 12.68
C GLY A 22 13.17 4.82 13.02
N ILE A 23 14.18 5.56 12.58
CA ILE A 23 14.20 7.01 12.68
C ILE A 23 13.21 7.57 11.65
N SER A 24 12.26 8.37 12.11
CA SER A 24 11.24 8.95 11.24
C SER A 24 11.12 10.46 11.47
N PRO A 25 11.92 11.25 10.75
CA PRO A 25 11.87 12.72 10.87
C PRO A 25 10.50 13.24 10.41
N GLY A 26 10.03 14.27 11.10
CA GLY A 26 8.86 15.04 10.68
C GLY A 26 9.15 15.89 9.44
N HIS A 27 8.10 16.47 8.85
CA HIS A 27 8.23 17.30 7.64
C HIS A 27 9.19 18.50 7.85
N GLU A 28 9.17 19.11 9.04
CA GLU A 28 10.06 20.23 9.38
C GLU A 28 11.54 19.81 9.51
N GLU A 29 11.80 18.53 9.81
CA GLU A 29 13.13 17.98 9.96
C GLU A 29 13.69 17.43 8.64
N MET A 30 12.80 16.93 7.76
CA MET A 30 13.17 16.40 6.44
C MET A 30 12.00 16.56 5.45
N ASP A 31 12.04 17.62 4.65
CA ASP A 31 11.12 17.79 3.52
C ASP A 31 11.67 17.03 2.30
N ILE A 32 10.90 16.05 1.80
CA ILE A 32 11.29 15.25 0.63
C ILE A 32 11.35 16.05 -0.67
N LEU A 33 10.79 17.28 -0.70
CA LEU A 33 10.85 18.18 -1.84
C LEU A 33 12.05 19.13 -1.79
N ASP A 34 12.73 19.23 -0.65
CA ASP A 34 13.92 20.04 -0.48
C ASP A 34 15.18 19.18 -0.39
N TRP A 35 15.99 19.23 -1.45
CA TRP A 35 17.23 18.47 -1.51
C TRP A 35 18.20 18.76 -0.35
N LYS A 36 18.32 20.03 0.06
CA LYS A 36 19.22 20.42 1.17
C LYS A 36 18.72 19.86 2.51
N SER A 37 17.41 19.84 2.72
CA SER A 37 16.78 19.21 3.89
C SER A 37 17.09 17.72 3.95
N ILE A 38 16.96 17.03 2.80
CA ILE A 38 17.29 15.59 2.68
C ILE A 38 18.77 15.36 2.97
N GLU A 39 19.70 16.14 2.36
CA GLU A 39 21.14 16.01 2.59
C GLU A 39 21.48 16.13 4.07
N THR A 40 20.95 17.17 4.73
CA THR A 40 21.19 17.40 6.16
C THR A 40 20.70 16.22 7.01
N ALA A 41 19.53 15.68 6.69
CA ALA A 41 18.98 14.52 7.41
C ALA A 41 19.86 13.25 7.17
N PHE A 42 20.26 13.00 5.92
CA PHE A 42 21.11 11.84 5.59
C PHE A 42 22.50 11.93 6.20
N GLU A 43 23.13 13.11 6.25
CA GLU A 43 24.40 13.33 6.92
C GLU A 43 24.32 13.04 8.42
N LYS A 44 23.26 13.49 9.07
CA LYS A 44 23.01 13.28 10.51
C LYS A 44 22.67 11.83 10.82
N ILE A 45 21.76 11.23 10.07
CA ILE A 45 21.20 9.89 10.34
C ILE A 45 22.12 8.80 9.81
N ARG A 46 22.73 9.01 8.63
CA ARG A 46 23.52 8.00 7.90
C ARG A 46 22.77 6.67 7.76
N PRO A 47 21.59 6.68 7.13
CA PRO A 47 20.78 5.47 7.03
C PRO A 47 21.48 4.39 6.22
N GLU A 48 21.31 3.14 6.64
CA GLU A 48 21.74 1.95 5.87
C GLU A 48 20.61 1.46 4.99
N MET A 49 19.37 1.68 5.44
CA MET A 49 18.15 1.36 4.69
C MET A 49 17.13 2.48 4.88
N VAL A 50 16.41 2.80 3.81
CA VAL A 50 15.29 3.74 3.80
C VAL A 50 14.02 3.00 3.41
N VAL A 51 12.95 3.13 4.21
CA VAL A 51 11.59 2.73 3.80
C VAL A 51 10.81 3.99 3.48
N HIS A 52 10.51 4.17 2.21
CA HIS A 52 9.84 5.37 1.70
C HIS A 52 8.33 5.16 1.61
N CYS A 53 7.61 5.65 2.65
CA CYS A 53 6.14 5.61 2.75
C CYS A 53 5.49 6.98 2.52
N ALA A 54 6.26 8.07 2.45
CA ALA A 54 5.71 9.40 2.24
C ALA A 54 5.07 9.51 0.85
N ALA A 55 3.78 9.81 0.80
CA ALA A 55 3.02 9.98 -0.43
C ALA A 55 1.68 10.67 -0.16
N ALA A 56 1.14 11.34 -1.16
CA ALA A 56 -0.29 11.62 -1.25
C ALA A 56 -0.97 10.36 -1.78
N SER A 57 -1.71 9.63 -0.93
CA SER A 57 -2.26 8.31 -1.26
C SER A 57 -3.76 8.29 -1.56
N ASP A 58 -4.44 9.42 -1.44
CA ASP A 58 -5.84 9.54 -1.82
C ASP A 58 -5.96 9.68 -3.34
N VAL A 59 -6.55 8.66 -3.98
CA VAL A 59 -6.69 8.56 -5.45
C VAL A 59 -7.52 9.72 -6.02
N GLY A 60 -8.62 10.08 -5.33
CA GLY A 60 -9.49 11.17 -5.74
C GLY A 60 -8.79 12.53 -5.65
N TRP A 61 -8.09 12.77 -4.53
CA TRP A 61 -7.32 13.99 -4.34
C TRP A 61 -6.19 14.13 -5.37
N CYS A 62 -5.47 13.04 -5.68
CA CYS A 62 -4.43 13.05 -6.71
C CYS A 62 -5.00 13.43 -8.08
N GLY A 63 -6.16 12.91 -8.45
CA GLY A 63 -6.84 13.27 -9.70
C GLY A 63 -7.23 14.75 -9.79
N GLN A 64 -7.63 15.34 -8.66
CA GLN A 64 -8.01 16.76 -8.57
C GLN A 64 -6.82 17.73 -8.41
N ASN A 65 -5.68 17.23 -7.89
CA ASN A 65 -4.49 18.03 -7.56
C ASN A 65 -3.23 17.45 -8.22
N GLN A 66 -3.28 17.21 -9.53
CA GLN A 66 -2.26 16.46 -10.29
C GLN A 66 -0.85 17.00 -10.10
N GLU A 67 -0.64 18.31 -10.23
CA GLU A 67 0.68 18.94 -10.07
C GLU A 67 1.24 18.77 -8.64
N LYS A 68 0.40 19.02 -7.63
CA LYS A 68 0.84 18.89 -6.23
C LYS A 68 1.16 17.44 -5.85
N SER A 69 0.30 16.53 -6.28
CA SER A 69 0.50 15.10 -6.04
C SER A 69 1.69 14.56 -6.82
N TRP A 70 1.92 15.01 -8.06
CA TRP A 70 3.10 14.67 -8.84
C TRP A 70 4.39 15.06 -8.12
N ARG A 71 4.48 16.31 -7.67
CA ARG A 71 5.65 16.77 -6.91
C ARG A 71 5.92 15.88 -5.70
N MET A 72 4.88 15.57 -4.92
CA MET A 72 5.04 14.73 -3.73
C MET A 72 5.39 13.27 -4.08
N ASN A 73 4.60 12.66 -4.99
CA ASN A 73 4.68 11.23 -5.25
C ASN A 73 5.82 10.85 -6.20
N VAL A 74 6.22 11.74 -7.12
CA VAL A 74 7.23 11.46 -8.14
C VAL A 74 8.54 12.17 -7.81
N GLU A 75 8.54 13.51 -7.69
CA GLU A 75 9.77 14.27 -7.47
C GLU A 75 10.33 14.03 -6.07
N GLY A 76 9.47 14.01 -5.04
CA GLY A 76 9.90 13.66 -3.68
C GLY A 76 10.48 12.25 -3.58
N THR A 77 9.87 11.28 -4.28
CA THR A 77 10.40 9.91 -4.36
C THR A 77 11.73 9.86 -5.10
N GLU A 78 11.87 10.59 -6.21
CA GLU A 78 13.14 10.71 -6.94
C GLU A 78 14.24 11.27 -6.05
N ASN A 79 13.95 12.33 -5.29
CA ASN A 79 14.94 12.92 -4.38
C ASN A 79 15.43 11.90 -3.33
N ILE A 80 14.53 11.13 -2.75
CA ILE A 80 14.89 10.05 -1.81
C ILE A 80 15.71 8.97 -2.50
N ALA A 81 15.34 8.55 -3.71
CA ALA A 81 16.10 7.55 -4.46
C ALA A 81 17.50 8.02 -4.81
N ARG A 82 17.65 9.29 -5.23
CA ARG A 82 18.96 9.94 -5.47
C ARG A 82 19.81 10.01 -4.20
N ALA A 83 19.20 10.35 -3.06
CA ALA A 83 19.88 10.35 -1.78
C ALA A 83 20.37 8.94 -1.41
N CYS A 84 19.52 7.93 -1.52
CA CYS A 84 19.92 6.54 -1.28
C CYS A 84 21.09 6.13 -2.17
N GLY A 85 21.05 6.46 -3.46
CA GLY A 85 22.17 6.20 -4.39
C GLY A 85 23.47 6.90 -3.99
N LYS A 86 23.40 8.20 -3.61
CA LYS A 86 24.56 9.00 -3.18
C LYS A 86 25.19 8.46 -1.91
N TRP A 87 24.38 8.11 -0.90
CA TRP A 87 24.86 7.62 0.40
C TRP A 87 24.99 6.09 0.48
N LYS A 88 24.76 5.39 -0.63
CA LYS A 88 24.81 3.90 -0.72
C LYS A 88 23.89 3.20 0.27
N ALA A 89 22.75 3.81 0.60
CA ALA A 89 21.70 3.20 1.38
C ALA A 89 20.81 2.32 0.49
N GLY A 90 20.24 1.25 1.05
CA GLY A 90 19.16 0.52 0.39
C GLY A 90 17.87 1.33 0.42
N LEU A 91 17.00 1.13 -0.57
CA LEU A 91 15.68 1.77 -0.65
C LEU A 91 14.59 0.72 -0.78
N ILE A 92 13.61 0.77 0.11
CA ILE A 92 12.32 0.08 -0.05
C ILE A 92 11.29 1.15 -0.35
N PHE A 93 10.72 1.12 -1.55
CA PHE A 93 9.69 2.05 -1.99
C PHE A 93 8.31 1.42 -1.90
N CYS A 94 7.40 2.05 -1.17
CA CYS A 94 6.00 1.66 -1.06
C CYS A 94 5.21 2.16 -2.27
N SER A 95 5.09 1.32 -3.29
CA SER A 95 4.22 1.51 -4.45
C SER A 95 2.80 1.02 -4.14
N SER A 96 1.97 0.77 -5.15
CA SER A 96 0.56 0.45 -5.00
C SER A 96 0.05 -0.48 -6.09
N ASP A 97 -0.96 -1.29 -5.77
CA ASP A 97 -1.78 -2.06 -6.71
C ASP A 97 -2.49 -1.18 -7.77
N GLN A 98 -2.63 0.14 -7.51
CA GLN A 98 -3.24 1.08 -8.45
C GLN A 98 -2.46 1.22 -9.77
N VAL A 99 -1.22 0.74 -9.84
CA VAL A 99 -0.45 0.67 -11.09
C VAL A 99 -1.08 -0.29 -12.10
N TYR A 100 -1.91 -1.23 -11.65
CA TYR A 100 -2.62 -2.20 -12.49
C TYR A 100 -3.99 -1.71 -12.95
N PHE A 101 -4.53 -0.63 -12.38
CA PHE A 101 -5.86 -0.16 -12.73
C PHE A 101 -5.91 0.37 -14.17
N GLY A 102 -6.81 -0.17 -14.96
CA GLY A 102 -6.96 0.12 -16.40
C GLY A 102 -6.44 -1.01 -17.30
N SER A 103 -5.78 -2.01 -16.73
CA SER A 103 -5.45 -3.23 -17.47
C SER A 103 -6.71 -4.01 -17.83
N GLY A 104 -6.76 -4.56 -19.04
CA GLY A 104 -7.81 -5.47 -19.48
C GLY A 104 -7.64 -6.92 -19.02
N VAL A 105 -6.57 -7.22 -18.28
CA VAL A 105 -6.27 -8.56 -17.77
C VAL A 105 -7.30 -8.96 -16.72
N ARG A 106 -7.83 -10.20 -16.82
CA ARG A 106 -8.83 -10.74 -15.89
C ARG A 106 -8.22 -11.53 -14.74
N GLU A 107 -7.03 -12.04 -14.94
CA GLU A 107 -6.25 -12.80 -13.97
C GLU A 107 -5.62 -11.87 -12.93
N ALA A 108 -4.93 -12.43 -11.94
CA ALA A 108 -4.09 -11.68 -11.02
C ALA A 108 -2.82 -11.20 -11.74
N HIS A 109 -2.46 -9.95 -11.51
CA HIS A 109 -1.38 -9.25 -12.21
C HIS A 109 0.01 -9.67 -11.72
N LYS A 110 0.93 -9.81 -12.67
CA LYS A 110 2.35 -10.08 -12.43
C LYS A 110 3.18 -8.82 -12.59
N GLU A 111 4.33 -8.79 -11.91
CA GLU A 111 5.24 -7.64 -11.91
C GLU A 111 5.83 -7.33 -13.30
N SER A 112 5.88 -8.34 -14.19
CA SER A 112 6.46 -8.24 -15.54
C SER A 112 5.52 -7.64 -16.58
N GLU A 113 4.27 -7.31 -16.23
CA GLU A 113 3.31 -6.75 -17.17
C GLU A 113 3.70 -5.32 -17.60
N GLU A 114 3.43 -4.99 -18.84
CA GLU A 114 3.43 -3.61 -19.32
C GLU A 114 2.18 -2.89 -18.79
N LEU A 115 2.37 -1.71 -18.19
CA LEU A 115 1.34 -1.03 -17.44
C LEU A 115 1.06 0.37 -18.00
N ASP A 116 -0.24 0.69 -18.09
CA ASP A 116 -0.76 2.02 -18.41
C ASP A 116 -1.93 2.36 -17.46
N PRO A 117 -1.65 2.84 -16.24
CA PRO A 117 -2.67 3.07 -15.23
C PRO A 117 -3.69 4.13 -15.65
N SER A 118 -4.99 3.84 -15.48
CA SER A 118 -6.08 4.76 -15.86
C SER A 118 -6.24 5.94 -14.90
N ASN A 119 -5.72 5.85 -13.66
CA ASN A 119 -5.83 6.95 -12.69
C ASN A 119 -4.48 7.63 -12.45
N GLU A 120 -4.55 8.90 -12.02
CA GLU A 120 -3.38 9.74 -11.81
C GLU A 120 -2.43 9.17 -10.75
N TYR A 121 -2.97 8.68 -9.63
CA TYR A 121 -2.17 8.08 -8.58
C TYR A 121 -1.37 6.85 -9.05
N GLY A 122 -2.00 5.97 -9.83
CA GLY A 122 -1.32 4.82 -10.42
C GLY A 122 -0.21 5.23 -11.39
N ARG A 123 -0.44 6.24 -12.26
CA ARG A 123 0.59 6.80 -13.14
C ARG A 123 1.77 7.37 -12.37
N GLN A 124 1.49 8.13 -11.30
CA GLN A 124 2.54 8.69 -10.45
C GLN A 124 3.35 7.60 -9.74
N LYS A 125 2.69 6.56 -9.21
CA LYS A 125 3.38 5.44 -8.57
C LYS A 125 4.24 4.68 -9.57
N LEU A 126 3.73 4.39 -10.77
CA LEU A 126 4.50 3.72 -11.82
C LEU A 126 5.73 4.53 -12.26
N GLU A 127 5.59 5.86 -12.41
CA GLU A 127 6.73 6.73 -12.72
C GLU A 127 7.75 6.77 -11.58
N ALA A 128 7.27 6.81 -10.33
CA ALA A 128 8.14 6.77 -9.16
C ALA A 128 8.92 5.43 -9.04
N GLU A 129 8.31 4.28 -9.39
CA GLU A 129 9.00 2.99 -9.49
C GLU A 129 10.20 3.07 -10.44
N LYS A 130 9.99 3.62 -11.65
CA LYS A 130 11.05 3.79 -12.66
C LYS A 130 12.19 4.65 -12.12
N ARG A 131 11.87 5.75 -11.44
CA ARG A 131 12.89 6.65 -10.85
C ARG A 131 13.64 5.99 -9.70
N CYS A 132 12.98 5.23 -8.84
CA CYS A 132 13.66 4.46 -7.79
C CYS A 132 14.72 3.53 -8.37
N LEU A 133 14.35 2.73 -9.37
CA LEU A 133 15.26 1.77 -10.01
C LEU A 133 16.39 2.46 -10.78
N ALA A 134 16.14 3.64 -11.36
CA ALA A 134 17.15 4.40 -12.10
C ALA A 134 18.22 5.03 -11.19
N TYR A 135 17.81 5.58 -10.03
CA TYR A 135 18.69 6.35 -9.17
C TYR A 135 19.29 5.58 -7.99
N CYS A 136 18.67 4.47 -7.58
CA CYS A 136 19.19 3.63 -6.51
C CYS A 136 19.26 2.17 -6.94
N LYS A 137 20.46 1.64 -7.16
CA LYS A 137 20.67 0.25 -7.60
C LYS A 137 20.16 -0.79 -6.59
N ASN A 138 20.13 -0.43 -5.31
CA ASN A 138 19.62 -1.28 -4.23
C ASN A 138 18.17 -0.92 -3.88
N SER A 139 17.30 -0.78 -4.89
CA SER A 139 15.89 -0.48 -4.69
C SER A 139 15.03 -1.74 -4.74
N ILE A 140 14.19 -1.88 -3.74
CA ILE A 140 13.10 -2.85 -3.67
C ILE A 140 11.80 -2.06 -3.75
N VAL A 141 10.99 -2.33 -4.77
CA VAL A 141 9.69 -1.70 -4.97
C VAL A 141 8.62 -2.67 -4.52
N LEU A 142 7.77 -2.26 -3.59
CA LEU A 142 6.66 -3.06 -3.11
C LEU A 142 5.35 -2.49 -3.63
N ARG A 143 4.66 -3.19 -4.53
CA ARG A 143 3.30 -2.88 -4.95
C ARG A 143 2.34 -3.38 -3.88
N LEU A 144 1.88 -2.48 -3.03
CA LEU A 144 1.04 -2.81 -1.88
C LEU A 144 -0.42 -2.93 -2.29
N SER A 145 -1.12 -3.95 -1.80
CA SER A 145 -2.58 -4.02 -1.86
C SER A 145 -3.25 -3.09 -0.83
N TRP A 146 -4.57 -2.99 -0.87
CA TRP A 146 -5.31 -2.21 0.10
C TRP A 146 -5.13 -2.76 1.51
N MET A 147 -4.69 -1.91 2.44
CA MET A 147 -4.36 -2.31 3.80
C MET A 147 -5.45 -1.97 4.80
N TYR A 148 -5.58 -2.81 5.84
CA TYR A 148 -6.42 -2.53 6.99
C TYR A 148 -5.70 -2.83 8.31
N ASP A 149 -6.22 -2.28 9.41
CA ASP A 149 -5.92 -2.69 10.78
C ASP A 149 -7.24 -2.91 11.52
N THR A 150 -7.23 -3.75 12.54
CA THR A 150 -8.38 -3.97 13.44
C THR A 150 -8.46 -2.93 14.57
N VAL A 151 -7.43 -2.10 14.71
CA VAL A 151 -7.36 -1.05 15.72
C VAL A 151 -6.89 0.26 15.12
N LYS A 152 -7.43 1.37 15.61
CA LYS A 152 -6.92 2.71 15.30
C LYS A 152 -5.76 3.01 16.25
N ARG A 153 -4.60 3.36 15.71
CA ARG A 153 -3.39 3.58 16.51
C ARG A 153 -3.10 5.05 16.82
N MET A 154 -3.67 5.95 16.02
CA MET A 154 -3.53 7.39 16.20
C MET A 154 -4.90 8.05 16.07
N GLU A 155 -5.15 9.08 16.87
CA GLU A 155 -6.44 9.79 16.87
C GLU A 155 -6.81 10.38 15.51
N LYS A 156 -5.80 10.91 14.80
CA LYS A 156 -5.95 11.50 13.45
C LYS A 156 -5.92 10.49 12.31
N GLU A 157 -5.80 9.18 12.62
CA GLU A 157 -5.79 8.15 11.59
C GLU A 157 -7.18 8.02 10.95
N HIS A 158 -7.22 8.09 9.63
CA HIS A 158 -8.47 7.85 8.88
C HIS A 158 -8.99 6.43 9.13
N GLY A 159 -10.30 6.26 9.00
CA GLY A 159 -10.91 4.93 9.01
C GLY A 159 -10.33 4.06 7.89
N ASN A 160 -10.24 2.76 8.13
CA ASN A 160 -9.85 1.78 7.12
C ASN A 160 -10.99 0.79 6.88
N PHE A 161 -10.86 -0.04 5.84
CA PHE A 161 -11.87 -1.01 5.46
C PHE A 161 -12.47 -1.79 6.65
N MET A 162 -11.62 -2.37 7.49
CA MET A 162 -12.06 -3.21 8.61
C MET A 162 -12.82 -2.41 9.67
N LEU A 163 -12.28 -1.26 10.08
CA LEU A 163 -12.92 -0.42 11.10
C LEU A 163 -14.27 0.12 10.61
N THR A 164 -14.35 0.54 9.35
CA THR A 164 -15.62 1.01 8.74
C THR A 164 -16.64 -0.11 8.69
N LEU A 165 -16.23 -1.32 8.28
CA LEU A 165 -17.12 -2.48 8.23
C LEU A 165 -17.61 -2.89 9.63
N MET A 166 -16.71 -2.96 10.62
CA MET A 166 -17.07 -3.29 12.00
C MET A 166 -18.06 -2.29 12.61
N ASP A 167 -17.83 -1.00 12.33
CA ASP A 167 -18.69 0.07 12.81
C ASP A 167 -20.10 -0.02 12.19
N ALA A 168 -20.18 -0.19 10.88
CA ALA A 168 -21.44 -0.37 10.17
C ALA A 168 -22.23 -1.60 10.66
N VAL A 169 -21.54 -2.73 10.87
CA VAL A 169 -22.16 -3.95 11.43
C VAL A 169 -22.70 -3.71 12.83
N LYS A 170 -21.91 -3.07 13.70
CA LYS A 170 -22.29 -2.76 15.08
C LYS A 170 -23.54 -1.88 15.17
N HIS A 171 -23.69 -0.91 14.27
CA HIS A 171 -24.81 0.03 14.27
C HIS A 171 -25.97 -0.39 13.35
N GLY A 172 -25.85 -1.53 12.65
CA GLY A 172 -26.87 -2.01 11.71
C GLY A 172 -27.06 -1.10 10.50
N GLU A 173 -25.99 -0.42 10.08
CA GLU A 173 -26.01 0.52 8.96
C GLU A 173 -26.03 -0.21 7.62
N ARG A 174 -26.58 0.45 6.59
CA ARG A 174 -26.51 -0.05 5.22
C ARG A 174 -25.10 0.08 4.69
N MET A 175 -24.66 -0.97 4.01
CA MET A 175 -23.33 -1.06 3.39
C MET A 175 -23.49 -1.41 1.92
N ALA A 176 -22.86 -0.66 1.03
CA ALA A 176 -22.86 -0.96 -0.39
C ALA A 176 -21.44 -1.17 -0.89
N TYR A 177 -21.15 -2.35 -1.46
CA TYR A 177 -19.81 -2.67 -1.99
C TYR A 177 -19.86 -3.01 -3.48
N PRO A 178 -18.81 -2.58 -4.26
CA PRO A 178 -18.76 -2.81 -5.70
C PRO A 178 -18.69 -4.29 -6.06
N VAL A 179 -19.43 -4.67 -7.10
CA VAL A 179 -19.39 -6.00 -7.71
C VAL A 179 -18.35 -6.10 -8.84
N TYR A 180 -17.85 -4.96 -9.32
CA TYR A 180 -16.85 -4.88 -10.38
C TYR A 180 -15.47 -4.42 -9.87
N ASP A 181 -15.20 -4.60 -8.57
CA ASP A 181 -13.93 -4.27 -7.93
C ASP A 181 -13.26 -5.53 -7.37
N TYR A 182 -12.16 -5.93 -7.98
CA TYR A 182 -11.38 -7.11 -7.64
C TYR A 182 -10.00 -6.69 -7.13
N ARG A 183 -9.72 -6.94 -5.86
CA ARG A 183 -8.48 -6.53 -5.22
C ARG A 183 -8.16 -7.33 -3.96
N GLY A 184 -6.87 -7.38 -3.61
CA GLY A 184 -6.43 -7.86 -2.30
C GLY A 184 -6.72 -6.85 -1.19
N ILE A 185 -7.04 -7.35 0.00
CA ILE A 185 -7.21 -6.54 1.23
C ILE A 185 -6.33 -7.17 2.30
N THR A 186 -5.29 -6.47 2.73
CA THR A 186 -4.18 -7.03 3.52
C THR A 186 -4.15 -6.46 4.94
N ASP A 187 -3.95 -7.32 5.90
CA ASP A 187 -3.66 -6.94 7.29
C ASP A 187 -2.30 -6.25 7.35
N VAL A 188 -2.27 -4.98 7.75
CA VAL A 188 -1.04 -4.20 7.82
C VAL A 188 0.00 -4.78 8.78
N ARG A 189 -0.43 -5.56 9.78
CA ARG A 189 0.50 -6.22 10.70
C ARG A 189 1.38 -7.22 9.97
N LEU A 190 0.79 -7.99 9.03
CA LEU A 190 1.54 -8.94 8.20
C LEU A 190 2.46 -8.22 7.20
N VAL A 191 2.04 -7.06 6.68
CA VAL A 191 2.91 -6.20 5.86
C VAL A 191 4.16 -5.81 6.65
N VAL A 192 3.99 -5.39 7.90
CA VAL A 192 5.09 -4.98 8.77
C VAL A 192 5.95 -6.18 9.20
N GLU A 193 5.35 -7.28 9.61
CA GLU A 193 6.06 -8.50 10.06
C GLU A 193 6.94 -9.09 8.94
N ASN A 194 6.41 -9.18 7.71
CA ASN A 194 7.16 -9.70 6.58
C ASN A 194 8.29 -8.75 6.08
N LEU A 195 8.31 -7.49 6.52
CA LEU A 195 9.31 -6.51 6.07
C LEU A 195 10.74 -6.93 6.45
N GLU A 196 10.93 -7.69 7.52
CA GLU A 196 12.24 -8.23 7.91
C GLU A 196 12.84 -9.08 6.78
N LYS A 197 12.03 -9.91 6.14
CA LYS A 197 12.46 -10.73 5.00
C LYS A 197 12.71 -9.88 3.74
N VAL A 198 11.94 -8.79 3.58
CA VAL A 198 12.10 -7.87 2.45
C VAL A 198 13.47 -7.20 2.44
N PHE A 199 14.09 -6.92 3.60
CA PHE A 199 15.43 -6.33 3.67
C PHE A 199 16.50 -7.18 2.96
N ALA A 200 16.26 -8.47 2.77
CA ALA A 200 17.18 -9.40 2.12
C ALA A 200 16.81 -9.70 0.65
N LEU A 201 15.73 -9.14 0.12
CA LEU A 201 15.34 -9.35 -1.27
C LEU A 201 16.33 -8.74 -2.25
N PRO A 202 16.55 -9.36 -3.40
CA PRO A 202 17.22 -8.72 -4.53
C PRO A 202 16.47 -7.45 -4.96
N SER A 203 17.23 -6.48 -5.51
CA SER A 203 16.62 -5.28 -6.12
C SER A 203 15.61 -5.68 -7.20
N GLY A 204 14.47 -5.00 -7.21
CA GLY A 204 13.42 -5.28 -8.17
C GLY A 204 12.03 -4.88 -7.69
N ILE A 205 11.03 -5.24 -8.46
CA ILE A 205 9.62 -4.96 -8.18
C ILE A 205 8.96 -6.24 -7.66
N TYR A 206 8.15 -6.12 -6.62
CA TYR A 206 7.44 -7.22 -5.99
C TYR A 206 6.00 -6.82 -5.68
N ASN A 207 5.05 -7.65 -6.04
CA ASN A 207 3.71 -7.61 -5.50
C ASN A 207 3.76 -7.98 -4.01
N TYR A 208 3.04 -7.23 -3.16
CA TYR A 208 3.19 -7.38 -1.71
C TYR A 208 1.87 -7.20 -0.98
N GLY A 209 1.25 -8.31 -0.61
CA GLY A 209 -0.03 -8.33 0.08
C GLY A 209 -0.80 -9.63 -0.08
N SER A 210 -2.05 -9.66 0.32
CA SER A 210 -2.94 -10.82 0.26
C SER A 210 -3.58 -10.97 -1.12
N GLU A 211 -3.63 -12.17 -1.64
CA GLU A 211 -4.44 -12.53 -2.80
C GLU A 211 -5.93 -12.51 -2.45
N ASN A 212 -6.81 -12.35 -3.44
CA ASN A 212 -8.24 -12.43 -3.27
C ASN A 212 -8.92 -13.01 -4.53
N GLY A 213 -9.68 -14.07 -4.38
CA GLY A 213 -10.45 -14.69 -5.47
C GLY A 213 -11.79 -14.02 -5.77
N TYR A 214 -12.25 -13.10 -4.91
CA TYR A 214 -13.59 -12.53 -4.95
C TYR A 214 -13.56 -11.03 -5.24
N ASN A 215 -14.69 -10.48 -5.74
CA ASN A 215 -14.90 -9.03 -5.76
C ASN A 215 -15.14 -8.51 -4.33
N THR A 216 -15.14 -7.18 -4.17
CA THR A 216 -15.27 -6.56 -2.85
C THR A 216 -16.60 -6.88 -2.17
N TYR A 217 -17.74 -6.90 -2.93
CA TYR A 217 -19.04 -7.29 -2.39
C TYR A 217 -19.03 -8.74 -1.90
N GLU A 218 -18.56 -9.68 -2.72
CA GLU A 218 -18.53 -11.10 -2.36
C GLU A 218 -17.61 -11.37 -1.18
N THR A 219 -16.49 -10.66 -1.09
CA THR A 219 -15.57 -10.75 0.06
C THR A 219 -16.30 -10.39 1.36
N VAL A 220 -17.01 -9.26 1.39
CA VAL A 220 -17.76 -8.85 2.57
C VAL A 220 -18.94 -9.79 2.85
N TYR A 221 -19.68 -10.22 1.82
CA TYR A 221 -20.78 -11.16 1.98
C TYR A 221 -20.35 -12.47 2.64
N ARG A 222 -19.25 -13.04 2.15
CA ARG A 222 -18.69 -14.29 2.70
C ARG A 222 -18.16 -14.09 4.12
N LEU A 223 -17.47 -12.99 4.37
CA LEU A 223 -16.99 -12.65 5.70
C LEU A 223 -18.14 -12.59 6.72
N LEU A 224 -19.22 -11.86 6.42
CA LEU A 224 -20.37 -11.76 7.32
C LEU A 224 -21.06 -13.11 7.54
N LYS A 225 -21.16 -13.91 6.50
CA LYS A 225 -21.73 -15.27 6.59
C LYS A 225 -20.93 -16.18 7.52
N GLU A 226 -19.60 -16.22 7.34
CA GLU A 226 -18.70 -17.04 8.16
C GLU A 226 -18.66 -16.55 9.62
N ALA A 227 -18.81 -15.24 9.85
CA ALA A 227 -18.89 -14.65 11.18
C ALA A 227 -20.26 -14.87 11.86
N GLY A 228 -21.23 -15.49 11.19
CA GLY A 228 -22.60 -15.69 11.72
C GLY A 228 -23.45 -14.41 11.76
N LEU A 229 -23.07 -13.38 11.00
CA LEU A 229 -23.70 -12.07 11.01
C LEU A 229 -24.75 -11.90 9.90
N SER A 230 -25.67 -10.96 10.11
CA SER A 230 -26.72 -10.64 9.13
C SER A 230 -26.14 -9.95 7.89
N THR A 231 -26.55 -10.42 6.72
CA THR A 231 -26.21 -9.78 5.42
C THR A 231 -27.36 -8.89 4.89
N LYS A 232 -28.41 -8.64 5.69
CA LYS A 232 -29.59 -7.89 5.23
C LYS A 232 -29.32 -6.44 4.87
N GLN A 233 -28.31 -5.82 5.51
CA GLN A 233 -27.90 -4.45 5.26
C GLN A 233 -26.81 -4.33 4.19
N LEU A 234 -26.36 -5.46 3.62
CA LEU A 234 -25.33 -5.48 2.59
C LEU A 234 -25.98 -5.39 1.20
N GLU A 235 -25.68 -4.36 0.47
CA GLU A 235 -26.20 -4.07 -0.86
C GLU A 235 -25.08 -4.17 -1.92
N LYS A 236 -25.45 -4.59 -3.12
CA LYS A 236 -24.56 -4.55 -4.27
C LYS A 236 -24.49 -3.13 -4.81
N ASN A 237 -23.27 -2.61 -5.02
CA ASN A 237 -23.06 -1.42 -5.81
C ASN A 237 -22.70 -1.86 -7.24
N GLU A 238 -23.71 -1.86 -8.11
CA GLU A 238 -23.58 -2.28 -9.51
C GLU A 238 -23.15 -1.12 -10.43
N ASP A 239 -23.15 0.11 -9.93
CA ASP A 239 -22.76 1.30 -10.70
C ASP A 239 -21.23 1.54 -10.63
N ALA A 240 -20.63 1.28 -9.47
CA ALA A 240 -19.21 1.50 -9.29
C ALA A 240 -18.39 0.54 -10.16
N PHE A 241 -17.56 1.11 -11.02
CA PHE A 241 -16.71 0.39 -11.98
C PHE A 241 -17.47 -0.40 -13.07
N ALA A 242 -18.77 -0.16 -13.29
CA ALA A 242 -19.57 -0.86 -14.30
C ALA A 242 -19.02 -0.67 -15.72
N SER A 243 -18.63 0.56 -16.07
CA SER A 243 -18.09 0.89 -17.40
C SER A 243 -16.61 0.47 -17.59
N SER A 244 -15.88 0.30 -16.49
CA SER A 244 -14.46 -0.11 -16.49
C SER A 244 -14.18 -0.91 -15.22
N PRO A 245 -14.45 -2.24 -15.23
CA PRO A 245 -14.21 -3.10 -14.09
C PRO A 245 -12.78 -2.97 -13.58
N ARG A 246 -12.63 -2.77 -12.27
CA ARG A 246 -11.33 -2.65 -11.64
C ARG A 246 -10.81 -4.02 -11.20
N ASN A 247 -9.87 -4.57 -11.94
CA ASN A 247 -9.09 -5.70 -11.50
C ASN A 247 -7.68 -5.21 -11.17
N ILE A 248 -7.32 -5.22 -9.91
CA ILE A 248 -6.01 -4.87 -9.39
C ILE A 248 -5.49 -5.97 -8.43
N ARG A 249 -5.99 -7.19 -8.61
CA ARG A 249 -5.49 -8.37 -7.89
C ARG A 249 -4.05 -8.65 -8.31
N MET A 250 -3.24 -9.04 -7.37
CA MET A 250 -1.83 -9.30 -7.58
C MET A 250 -1.52 -10.78 -7.40
N ASP A 251 -0.70 -11.34 -8.28
CA ASP A 251 -0.09 -12.67 -8.15
C ASP A 251 1.14 -12.53 -7.22
N MET A 252 1.21 -13.35 -6.18
CA MET A 252 2.32 -13.35 -5.22
C MET A 252 3.37 -14.41 -5.52
N GLY A 253 3.35 -15.02 -6.71
CA GLY A 253 4.26 -16.11 -7.08
C GLY A 253 5.72 -15.74 -6.89
N LYS A 254 6.15 -14.59 -7.41
CA LYS A 254 7.52 -14.09 -7.26
C LYS A 254 7.93 -13.90 -5.80
N LEU A 255 7.03 -13.41 -4.96
CA LEU A 255 7.31 -13.18 -3.54
C LEU A 255 7.46 -14.52 -2.78
N ARG A 256 6.63 -15.52 -3.12
CA ARG A 256 6.70 -16.86 -2.55
C ARG A 256 8.04 -17.59 -2.86
N GLU A 257 8.67 -17.32 -4.00
CA GLU A 257 10.01 -17.83 -4.30
C GLU A 257 11.06 -17.39 -3.28
N HIS A 258 10.81 -16.29 -2.58
CA HIS A 258 11.64 -15.77 -1.50
C HIS A 258 11.12 -16.10 -0.09
N HIS A 259 10.23 -17.10 0.05
CA HIS A 259 9.65 -17.53 1.33
C HIS A 259 8.90 -16.42 2.08
N ILE A 260 8.32 -15.48 1.34
CA ILE A 260 7.43 -14.45 1.87
C ILE A 260 6.03 -14.76 1.36
N ASP A 261 5.10 -14.94 2.27
CA ASP A 261 3.72 -15.28 1.93
C ASP A 261 2.73 -14.51 2.82
N PHE A 262 1.53 -14.37 2.31
CA PHE A 262 0.40 -13.77 2.99
C PHE A 262 -0.78 -14.76 2.92
N PRO A 263 -1.55 -14.94 3.99
CA PRO A 263 -2.82 -15.62 3.89
C PRO A 263 -3.73 -14.87 2.89
N ASP A 264 -4.62 -15.59 2.23
CA ASP A 264 -5.60 -14.94 1.36
C ASP A 264 -6.49 -13.97 2.16
N THR A 265 -7.02 -12.97 1.45
CA THR A 265 -7.82 -11.89 2.03
C THR A 265 -8.96 -12.43 2.90
N LEU A 266 -9.79 -13.34 2.37
CA LEU A 266 -10.98 -13.81 3.08
C LEU A 266 -10.64 -14.59 4.34
N SER A 267 -9.70 -15.56 4.25
CA SER A 267 -9.25 -16.35 5.40
C SER A 267 -8.67 -15.44 6.50
N ARG A 268 -7.90 -14.43 6.13
CA ARG A 268 -7.35 -13.50 7.11
C ARG A 268 -8.42 -12.60 7.73
N LEU A 269 -9.34 -12.07 6.94
CA LEU A 269 -10.46 -11.28 7.47
C LEU A 269 -11.29 -12.10 8.47
N ILE A 270 -11.66 -13.33 8.14
CA ILE A 270 -12.41 -14.23 9.04
C ILE A 270 -11.67 -14.45 10.35
N SER A 271 -10.36 -14.67 10.30
CA SER A 271 -9.55 -14.97 11.49
C SER A 271 -9.45 -13.81 12.49
N VAL A 272 -9.72 -12.56 12.06
CA VAL A 272 -9.57 -11.34 12.89
C VAL A 272 -10.88 -10.59 13.09
N PHE A 273 -11.93 -10.93 12.34
CA PHE A 273 -13.23 -10.29 12.48
C PHE A 273 -13.94 -10.81 13.74
N PRO A 274 -14.56 -9.96 14.58
CA PRO A 274 -15.31 -10.43 15.72
C PRO A 274 -16.45 -11.35 15.30
N SER A 275 -16.54 -12.52 15.90
CA SER A 275 -17.72 -13.39 15.81
C SER A 275 -18.89 -12.81 16.60
N ALA A 276 -20.12 -13.15 16.18
CA ALA A 276 -21.36 -12.72 16.82
C ALA A 276 -21.47 -13.14 18.31
#